data_c929288e3ac0af97a1fb414478cc11b0
#
_entry.id   c929288e3ac0af97a1fb414478cc11b0
#
_cell.length_a   1.000
_cell.length_b   1.000
_cell.length_c   1.000
_cell.angle_alpha   90.00
_cell.angle_beta   90.00
_cell.angle_gamma   90.00
#
_symmetry.space_group_name_H-M   'P 1'
#
loop_
_entity.id
_entity.type
_entity.pdbx_description
1 polymer ?
#
loop_
_entity_poly.entity_id
_entity_poly.type
_entity_poly.pdbx_seq_one_letter_code
_entity_poly.pdbx_strand_id
1 'polypeptide(L)'
;MIAGAAQIINSEIRNARVVKSGHTLAEAQVKATDMTVEWILEERARELCGEWLRWFDLKRTGNLVSYIRQHNPAWDGNDVVDEHNNLWPIPNTFLDKLQNAEEFGQNPGYDPYVRNQ
;
A
#
# COMPACT_ATOMS: atom_id res chain seq x y z
N MET A 1 -13.65 -13.71 -13.78
CA MET A 1 -12.43 -12.89 -13.52
C MET A 1 -11.64 -13.40 -12.31
N ILE A 2 -12.24 -13.56 -11.14
CA ILE A 2 -11.57 -14.03 -9.91
C ILE A 2 -10.98 -15.45 -10.04
N ALA A 3 -11.72 -16.38 -10.66
CA ALA A 3 -11.24 -17.75 -10.88
C ALA A 3 -9.96 -17.81 -11.73
N GLY A 4 -9.85 -16.96 -12.76
CA GLY A 4 -8.64 -16.87 -13.58
C GLY A 4 -7.43 -16.35 -12.80
N ALA A 5 -7.63 -15.39 -11.89
CA ALA A 5 -6.56 -14.87 -11.04
C ALA A 5 -6.04 -15.94 -10.06
N ALA A 6 -6.93 -16.70 -9.43
CA ALA A 6 -6.54 -17.82 -8.57
C ALA A 6 -5.76 -18.89 -9.34
N GLN A 7 -6.16 -19.18 -10.58
CA GLN A 7 -5.45 -20.12 -11.43
C GLN A 7 -4.03 -19.66 -11.74
N ILE A 8 -3.83 -18.38 -12.10
CA ILE A 8 -2.50 -17.82 -12.38
C ILE A 8 -1.62 -17.87 -11.12
N ILE A 9 -2.14 -17.46 -9.96
CA ILE A 9 -1.40 -17.50 -8.72
C ILE A 9 -0.98 -18.93 -8.38
N ASN A 10 -1.86 -19.90 -8.54
CA ASN A 10 -1.54 -21.29 -8.26
C ASN A 10 -0.52 -21.87 -9.25
N SER A 11 -0.65 -21.60 -10.56
CA SER A 11 0.25 -22.15 -11.57
C SER A 11 1.64 -21.53 -11.56
N GLU A 12 1.73 -20.23 -11.35
CA GLU A 12 3.00 -19.50 -11.45
C GLU A 12 3.67 -19.32 -10.09
N ILE A 13 2.99 -18.67 -9.15
CA ILE A 13 3.60 -18.25 -7.90
C ILE A 13 3.70 -19.43 -6.92
N ARG A 14 2.57 -20.08 -6.63
CA ARG A 14 2.52 -21.13 -5.63
C ARG A 14 3.29 -22.37 -6.05
N ASN A 15 3.20 -22.73 -7.31
CA ASN A 15 3.96 -23.88 -7.85
C ASN A 15 5.47 -23.64 -7.75
N ALA A 16 5.95 -22.45 -8.10
CA ALA A 16 7.37 -22.11 -8.00
C ALA A 16 7.89 -22.18 -6.54
N ARG A 17 7.07 -21.77 -5.56
CA ARG A 17 7.43 -21.85 -4.14
C ARG A 17 7.53 -23.27 -3.62
N VAL A 18 6.54 -24.13 -3.92
CA VAL A 18 6.49 -25.48 -3.37
C VAL A 18 7.58 -26.39 -3.90
N VAL A 19 8.07 -26.18 -5.12
CA VAL A 19 9.16 -26.96 -5.73
C VAL A 19 10.41 -27.02 -4.84
N LYS A 20 10.68 -25.96 -4.08
CA LYS A 20 11.88 -25.86 -3.21
C LYS A 20 11.58 -26.08 -1.73
N SER A 21 10.32 -26.13 -1.32
CA SER A 21 9.93 -26.14 0.10
C SER A 21 9.67 -27.52 0.67
N GLY A 22 9.59 -28.55 -0.16
CA GLY A 22 9.21 -29.90 0.25
C GLY A 22 7.70 -30.08 0.46
N HIS A 23 6.90 -29.07 0.19
CA HIS A 23 5.43 -29.12 0.25
C HIS A 23 4.83 -29.48 -1.11
N THR A 24 3.55 -29.81 -1.10
CA THR A 24 2.79 -30.06 -2.33
C THR A 24 2.02 -28.83 -2.77
N LEU A 25 1.75 -28.72 -4.09
CA LEU A 25 0.90 -27.64 -4.61
C LEU A 25 -0.48 -27.66 -3.98
N ALA A 26 -1.03 -28.82 -3.65
CA ALA A 26 -2.35 -28.95 -3.02
C ALA A 26 -2.42 -28.25 -1.65
N GLU A 27 -1.32 -28.29 -0.87
CA GLU A 27 -1.22 -27.60 0.43
C GLU A 27 -1.10 -26.08 0.28
N ALA A 28 -0.56 -25.63 -0.84
CA ALA A 28 -0.33 -24.21 -1.11
C ALA A 28 -1.42 -23.55 -1.96
N GLN A 29 -2.38 -24.31 -2.47
CA GLN A 29 -3.43 -23.80 -3.35
C GLN A 29 -4.29 -22.72 -2.68
N VAL A 30 -4.64 -21.71 -3.48
CA VAL A 30 -5.57 -20.65 -3.14
C VAL A 30 -6.89 -20.91 -3.86
N LYS A 31 -7.98 -20.85 -3.12
CA LYS A 31 -9.33 -20.95 -3.71
C LYS A 31 -9.77 -19.58 -4.22
N ALA A 32 -10.57 -19.55 -5.28
CA ALA A 32 -11.12 -18.31 -5.81
C ALA A 32 -11.94 -17.53 -4.76
N THR A 33 -12.57 -18.25 -3.82
CA THR A 33 -13.34 -17.67 -2.71
C THR A 33 -12.50 -16.91 -1.69
N ASP A 34 -11.21 -17.23 -1.59
CA ASP A 34 -10.31 -16.65 -0.60
C ASP A 34 -9.64 -15.36 -1.13
N MET A 35 -9.82 -15.08 -2.42
CA MET A 35 -9.18 -13.93 -3.09
C MET A 35 -9.94 -12.63 -2.82
N THR A 36 -9.71 -12.05 -1.65
CA THR A 36 -10.11 -10.69 -1.31
C THR A 36 -9.00 -9.69 -1.62
N VAL A 37 -9.31 -8.41 -1.53
CA VAL A 37 -8.29 -7.35 -1.65
C VAL A 37 -7.23 -7.49 -0.56
N GLU A 38 -7.64 -7.78 0.66
CA GLU A 38 -6.74 -8.01 1.80
C GLU A 38 -5.81 -9.19 1.52
N TRP A 39 -6.34 -10.31 1.04
CA TRP A 39 -5.55 -11.47 0.70
C TRP A 39 -4.51 -11.14 -0.37
N ILE A 40 -4.90 -10.39 -1.42
CA ILE A 40 -3.99 -9.96 -2.49
C ILE A 40 -2.90 -9.04 -1.94
N LEU A 41 -3.26 -8.10 -1.07
CA LEU A 41 -2.29 -7.20 -0.42
C LEU A 41 -1.27 -7.96 0.43
N GLU A 42 -1.71 -8.99 1.15
CA GLU A 42 -0.83 -9.85 1.94
C GLU A 42 0.11 -10.69 1.06
N GLU A 43 -0.42 -11.24 -0.03
CA GLU A 43 0.41 -12.00 -0.98
C GLU A 43 1.45 -11.10 -1.65
N ARG A 44 1.06 -9.90 -2.08
CA ARG A 44 1.99 -8.90 -2.62
C ARG A 44 3.05 -8.48 -1.60
N ALA A 45 2.69 -8.37 -0.32
CA ALA A 45 3.66 -8.06 0.73
C ALA A 45 4.72 -9.16 0.88
N ARG A 46 4.33 -10.42 0.75
CA ARG A 46 5.26 -11.56 0.79
C ARG A 46 6.15 -11.65 -0.45
N GLU A 47 5.55 -11.44 -1.63
CA GLU A 47 6.29 -11.54 -2.90
C GLU A 47 7.26 -10.38 -3.11
N LEU A 48 6.84 -9.16 -2.76
CA LEU A 48 7.54 -7.92 -3.04
C LEU A 48 8.22 -7.34 -1.78
N CYS A 49 8.55 -8.22 -0.83
CA CYS A 49 9.21 -7.82 0.41
C CYS A 49 10.55 -7.13 0.11
N GLY A 50 10.69 -5.90 0.61
CA GLY A 50 11.89 -5.07 0.37
C GLY A 50 11.89 -4.26 -0.93
N GLU A 51 10.87 -4.38 -1.78
CA GLU A 51 10.78 -3.66 -3.06
C GLU A 51 10.10 -2.29 -2.97
N TRP A 52 9.82 -1.80 -1.77
CA TRP A 52 9.24 -0.46 -1.49
C TRP A 52 7.83 -0.22 -2.06
N LEU A 53 7.13 -1.26 -2.51
CA LEU A 53 5.82 -1.12 -3.15
C LEU A 53 4.65 -1.10 -2.17
N ARG A 54 4.86 -1.53 -0.92
CA ARG A 54 3.79 -1.68 0.08
C ARG A 54 3.01 -0.40 0.35
N TRP A 55 3.69 0.73 0.45
CA TRP A 55 3.06 2.03 0.65
C TRP A 55 2.08 2.38 -0.46
N PHE A 56 2.50 2.20 -1.71
CA PHE A 56 1.66 2.49 -2.87
C PHE A 56 0.47 1.54 -2.98
N ASP A 57 0.64 0.27 -2.66
CA ASP A 57 -0.43 -0.73 -2.66
C ASP A 57 -1.50 -0.40 -1.63
N LEU A 58 -1.12 -0.09 -0.40
CA LEU A 58 -2.04 0.27 0.67
C LEU A 58 -2.76 1.58 0.38
N LYS A 59 -2.02 2.58 -0.12
CA LYS A 59 -2.58 3.88 -0.49
C LYS A 59 -3.60 3.76 -1.62
N ARG A 60 -3.24 3.06 -2.69
CA ARG A 60 -4.11 2.85 -3.86
C ARG A 60 -5.41 2.13 -3.53
N THR A 61 -5.40 1.27 -2.54
CA THR A 61 -6.58 0.51 -2.10
C THR A 61 -7.36 1.17 -0.96
N GLY A 62 -6.91 2.36 -0.48
CA GLY A 62 -7.54 3.07 0.62
C GLY A 62 -7.30 2.43 2.00
N ASN A 63 -6.36 1.50 2.10
CA ASN A 63 -6.09 0.73 3.32
C ASN A 63 -4.88 1.23 4.11
N LEU A 64 -4.23 2.34 3.70
CA LEU A 64 -2.97 2.78 4.30
C LEU A 64 -3.09 3.00 5.80
N VAL A 65 -3.99 3.87 6.21
CA VAL A 65 -4.15 4.28 7.61
C VAL A 65 -4.63 3.12 8.47
N SER A 66 -5.69 2.44 8.04
CA SER A 66 -6.26 1.29 8.78
C SER A 66 -5.25 0.16 8.94
N TYR A 67 -4.49 -0.14 7.89
CA TYR A 67 -3.50 -1.20 7.92
C TYR A 67 -2.33 -0.88 8.86
N ILE A 68 -1.81 0.36 8.83
CA ILE A 68 -0.73 0.77 9.73
C ILE A 68 -1.20 0.71 11.19
N ARG A 69 -2.38 1.21 11.49
CA ARG A 69 -2.96 1.16 12.84
C ARG A 69 -3.13 -0.26 13.36
N GLN A 70 -3.47 -1.19 12.50
CA GLN A 70 -3.71 -2.59 12.87
C GLN A 70 -2.43 -3.42 12.98
N HIS A 71 -1.43 -3.17 12.16
CA HIS A 71 -0.30 -4.07 11.98
C HIS A 71 1.06 -3.48 12.36
N ASN A 72 1.17 -2.19 12.62
CA ASN A 72 2.42 -1.61 13.07
C ASN A 72 2.59 -1.81 14.58
N PRO A 73 3.55 -2.63 15.03
CA PRO A 73 3.77 -2.88 16.47
C PRO A 73 4.29 -1.65 17.23
N ALA A 74 4.81 -0.65 16.50
CA ALA A 74 5.20 0.63 17.08
C ALA A 74 4.03 1.62 17.22
N TRP A 75 2.83 1.23 16.78
CA TRP A 75 1.64 2.04 16.93
C TRP A 75 1.18 2.03 18.40
N ASP A 76 1.30 3.16 19.07
CA ASP A 76 0.91 3.34 20.48
C ASP A 76 -0.41 4.12 20.65
N GLY A 77 -1.06 4.46 19.55
CA GLY A 77 -2.28 5.26 19.53
C GLY A 77 -2.05 6.77 19.51
N ASN A 78 -0.82 7.21 19.72
CA ASN A 78 -0.44 8.63 19.72
C ASN A 78 0.23 9.07 18.42
N ASP A 79 0.48 8.14 17.54
CA ASP A 79 1.17 8.39 16.30
C ASP A 79 0.28 9.12 15.29
N VAL A 80 0.92 9.95 14.51
CA VAL A 80 0.29 10.91 13.59
C VAL A 80 -0.11 10.32 12.25
N VAL A 81 -0.30 9.01 12.14
CA VAL A 81 -0.82 8.42 10.89
C VAL A 81 -2.33 8.54 10.87
N ASP A 82 -2.82 9.41 10.02
CA ASP A 82 -4.25 9.63 9.78
C ASP A 82 -4.56 9.82 8.29
N GLU A 83 -5.80 10.21 7.97
CA GLU A 83 -6.28 10.29 6.59
C GLU A 83 -5.50 11.29 5.72
N HIS A 84 -4.85 12.32 6.30
CA HIS A 84 -4.04 13.24 5.51
C HIS A 84 -2.83 12.55 4.88
N ASN A 85 -2.31 11.48 5.48
CA ASN A 85 -1.17 10.72 4.95
C ASN A 85 -1.49 9.95 3.66
N ASN A 86 -2.77 9.88 3.27
CA ASN A 86 -3.16 9.42 1.94
C ASN A 86 -2.71 10.38 0.83
N LEU A 87 -2.39 11.62 1.17
CA LEU A 87 -1.77 12.59 0.28
C LEU A 87 -0.38 12.93 0.79
N TRP A 88 0.53 13.24 -0.10
CA TRP A 88 1.85 13.73 0.29
C TRP A 88 1.82 15.26 0.35
N PRO A 89 2.66 15.88 1.20
CA PRO A 89 2.80 17.32 1.15
C PRO A 89 3.35 17.76 -0.21
N ILE A 90 2.83 18.85 -0.72
CA ILE A 90 3.33 19.45 -1.95
C ILE A 90 4.63 20.18 -1.60
N PRO A 91 5.75 19.87 -2.26
CA PRO A 91 7.03 20.52 -1.95
C PRO A 91 6.94 22.04 -2.11
N ASN A 92 7.43 22.80 -1.12
CA ASN A 92 7.44 24.25 -1.21
C ASN A 92 8.20 24.76 -2.43
N THR A 93 9.28 24.08 -2.83
CA THR A 93 10.03 24.39 -4.07
C THR A 93 9.18 24.30 -5.35
N PHE A 94 8.09 23.54 -5.33
CA PHE A 94 7.11 23.54 -6.43
C PHE A 94 6.15 24.73 -6.27
N LEU A 95 5.60 24.94 -5.07
CA LEU A 95 4.66 26.02 -4.78
C LEU A 95 5.29 27.40 -5.06
N ASP A 96 6.57 27.60 -4.72
CA ASP A 96 7.31 28.85 -4.97
C ASP A 96 7.33 29.25 -6.45
N LYS A 97 7.17 28.28 -7.37
CA LYS A 97 7.14 28.53 -8.82
C LYS A 97 5.77 28.91 -9.37
N LEU A 98 4.73 28.71 -8.59
CA LEU A 98 3.36 29.03 -8.99
C LEU A 98 3.06 30.52 -8.74
N GLN A 99 2.41 31.17 -9.71
CA GLN A 99 1.95 32.55 -9.55
C GLN A 99 0.83 32.65 -8.51
N ASN A 100 -0.01 31.62 -8.42
CA ASN A 100 -1.16 31.54 -7.52
C ASN A 100 -0.94 30.52 -6.38
N ALA A 101 0.28 30.39 -5.88
CA ALA A 101 0.64 29.39 -4.86
C ALA A 101 -0.22 29.45 -3.59
N GLU A 102 -0.59 30.66 -3.14
CA GLU A 102 -1.43 30.85 -1.95
C GLU A 102 -2.86 30.35 -2.17
N GLU A 103 -3.42 30.58 -3.37
CA GLU A 103 -4.74 30.08 -3.75
C GLU A 103 -4.72 28.57 -3.99
N PHE A 104 -3.66 28.06 -4.62
CA PHE A 104 -3.46 26.63 -4.86
C PHE A 104 -3.32 25.88 -3.55
N GLY A 105 -2.53 26.41 -2.60
CA GLY A 105 -2.39 25.92 -1.25
C GLY A 105 -1.65 24.59 -1.13
N GLN A 106 -1.70 24.06 0.07
CA GLN A 106 -1.13 22.76 0.47
C GLN A 106 -2.23 21.71 0.60
N ASN A 107 -1.90 20.44 0.51
CA ASN A 107 -2.84 19.36 0.79
C ASN A 107 -3.37 19.45 2.23
N PRO A 108 -4.63 19.07 2.47
CA PRO A 108 -5.22 19.10 3.80
C PRO A 108 -4.40 18.32 4.83
N GLY A 109 -4.28 18.86 6.04
CA GLY A 109 -3.55 18.22 7.15
C GLY A 109 -2.07 18.58 7.23
N TYR A 110 -1.53 19.30 6.23
CA TYR A 110 -0.18 19.83 6.25
C TYR A 110 -0.19 21.34 6.48
N ASP A 111 0.93 21.89 6.95
CA ASP A 111 1.07 23.31 7.21
C ASP A 111 0.76 24.12 5.94
N PRO A 112 -0.01 25.21 6.06
CA PRO A 112 -0.32 26.07 4.93
C PRO A 112 0.96 26.60 4.27
N TYR A 113 0.94 26.69 2.94
CA TYR A 113 2.03 27.31 2.22
C TYR A 113 2.14 28.79 2.56
N VAL A 114 3.34 29.22 2.93
CA VAL A 114 3.71 30.62 3.12
C VAL A 114 4.89 30.94 2.23
N ARG A 115 4.72 31.92 1.33
CA ARG A 115 5.79 32.36 0.43
C ARG A 115 6.91 33.02 1.23
N ASN A 116 8.11 32.49 1.14
CA ASN A 116 9.29 33.15 1.69
C ASN A 116 9.57 34.39 0.84
N GLN A 117 9.56 35.57 1.47
CA GLN A 117 9.92 36.84 0.85
C GLN A 117 11.43 36.99 0.72
#